data_07e0e456e3315b55cad23c3f297e125e
#
_entry.id   07e0e456e3315b55cad23c3f297e125e
#
_cell.length_a   1.000
_cell.length_b   1.000
_cell.length_c   1.000
_cell.angle_alpha   90.00
_cell.angle_beta   90.00
_cell.angle_gamma   90.00
#
_symmetry.space_group_name_H-M   'P 1'
#
loop_
_entity.id
_entity.type
_entity.pdbx_description
1 polymer ?
#
loop_
_entity_poly.entity_id
_entity_poly.type
_entity_poly.pdbx_seq_one_letter_code
_entity_poly.pdbx_strand_id
1 'polypeptide(L)'
;MTQSTKPKQYSSATPNWQRISIWIIAIVMAGGTLLTFFVMVFAGQNPNVDPNQIAAKKQQEAYQKYLEAQQAVQAEARAKYRALDGYADKVTAFNASDITELSVEVLKEGDGASVKEGATISANYTGWTPDGKIFDSTKSEGEDASPATFTLEKSKIIEGWVTGLAGRRAGGVYLLSIPSDLAYGTDGSGEDIPANTPLRFITQIVEVTNP
;
A
#
# COMPACT_ATOMS: atom_id res chain seq x y z
N MET A 1 -17.00 -26.81 39.99
CA MET A 1 -17.39 -25.52 39.34
C MET A 1 -16.58 -25.40 38.07
N THR A 2 -17.15 -25.82 36.97
CA THR A 2 -16.51 -25.82 35.63
C THR A 2 -16.94 -24.55 34.90
N GLN A 3 -16.02 -23.64 34.66
CA GLN A 3 -16.25 -22.45 33.83
C GLN A 3 -16.21 -22.83 32.37
N SER A 4 -17.36 -22.71 31.71
CA SER A 4 -17.50 -22.82 30.25
C SER A 4 -17.00 -21.57 29.59
N THR A 5 -15.85 -21.64 28.91
CA THR A 5 -15.34 -20.56 28.03
C THR A 5 -16.08 -20.61 26.71
N LYS A 6 -16.92 -19.61 26.43
CA LYS A 6 -17.54 -19.39 25.11
C LYS A 6 -16.44 -19.07 24.08
N PRO A 7 -16.49 -19.68 22.89
CA PRO A 7 -15.55 -19.33 21.82
C PRO A 7 -15.80 -17.89 21.31
N LYS A 8 -14.72 -17.12 21.14
CA LYS A 8 -14.77 -15.79 20.52
C LYS A 8 -15.20 -15.94 19.06
N GLN A 9 -16.35 -15.39 18.73
CA GLN A 9 -16.87 -15.28 17.38
C GLN A 9 -16.09 -14.16 16.66
N TYR A 10 -15.18 -14.53 15.75
CA TYR A 10 -14.53 -13.60 14.83
C TYR A 10 -15.57 -13.20 13.78
N SER A 11 -16.07 -11.97 13.87
CA SER A 11 -16.83 -11.35 12.80
C SER A 11 -15.84 -10.97 11.69
N SER A 12 -15.75 -11.80 10.66
CA SER A 12 -15.06 -11.47 9.42
C SER A 12 -15.92 -10.47 8.63
N ALA A 13 -15.81 -9.19 8.95
CA ALA A 13 -16.38 -8.14 8.12
C ALA A 13 -15.61 -8.18 6.78
N THR A 14 -16.30 -8.55 5.70
CA THR A 14 -15.75 -8.50 4.34
C THR A 14 -15.23 -7.10 4.05
N PRO A 15 -13.97 -6.94 3.58
CA PRO A 15 -13.37 -5.63 3.29
C PRO A 15 -14.25 -4.83 2.33
N ASN A 16 -14.29 -3.53 2.49
CA ASN A 16 -15.16 -2.64 1.69
C ASN A 16 -14.96 -2.78 0.17
N TRP A 17 -13.75 -3.10 -0.29
CA TRP A 17 -13.48 -3.33 -1.71
C TRP A 17 -14.19 -4.58 -2.27
N GLN A 18 -14.32 -5.66 -1.48
CA GLN A 18 -15.06 -6.86 -1.89
C GLN A 18 -16.56 -6.58 -1.97
N ARG A 19 -17.10 -5.75 -1.08
CA ARG A 19 -18.53 -5.33 -1.12
C ARG A 19 -18.81 -4.47 -2.35
N ILE A 20 -17.89 -3.57 -2.71
CA ILE A 20 -17.99 -2.75 -3.93
C ILE A 20 -17.94 -3.62 -5.18
N SER A 21 -17.07 -4.63 -5.23
CA SER A 21 -16.96 -5.57 -6.36
C SER A 21 -18.24 -6.38 -6.56
N ILE A 22 -18.88 -6.85 -5.47
CA ILE A 22 -20.14 -7.59 -5.53
C ILE A 22 -21.28 -6.70 -6.06
N TRP A 23 -21.36 -5.43 -5.64
CA TRP A 23 -22.37 -4.50 -6.14
C TRP A 23 -22.17 -4.14 -7.61
N ILE A 24 -20.91 -3.99 -8.07
CA ILE A 24 -20.59 -3.72 -9.48
C ILE A 24 -21.01 -4.91 -10.34
N ILE A 25 -20.72 -6.14 -9.92
CA ILE A 25 -21.15 -7.36 -10.64
C ILE A 25 -22.67 -7.47 -10.69
N ALA A 26 -23.37 -7.15 -9.61
CA ALA A 26 -24.84 -7.16 -9.57
C ALA A 26 -25.47 -6.11 -10.48
N ILE A 27 -24.88 -4.92 -10.57
CA ILE A 27 -25.34 -3.84 -11.48
C ILE A 27 -25.10 -4.21 -12.92
N VAL A 28 -23.95 -4.82 -13.26
CA VAL A 28 -23.66 -5.27 -14.63
C VAL A 28 -24.59 -6.40 -15.07
N MET A 29 -24.91 -7.35 -14.18
CA MET A 29 -25.86 -8.43 -14.47
C MET A 29 -27.31 -7.92 -14.60
N ALA A 30 -27.74 -7.00 -13.73
CA ALA A 30 -29.08 -6.41 -13.80
C ALA A 30 -29.26 -5.50 -15.04
N GLY A 31 -28.21 -4.74 -15.41
CA GLY A 31 -28.20 -3.91 -16.62
C GLY A 31 -28.28 -4.71 -17.92
N GLY A 32 -27.61 -5.88 -17.95
CA GLY A 32 -27.62 -6.76 -19.13
C GLY A 32 -29.00 -7.33 -19.47
N THR A 33 -29.80 -7.67 -18.46
CA THR A 33 -31.15 -8.21 -18.66
C THR A 33 -32.20 -7.16 -19.10
N LEU A 34 -32.09 -5.94 -18.60
CA LEU A 34 -32.94 -4.82 -19.02
C LEU A 34 -32.60 -4.34 -20.44
N LEU A 35 -31.32 -4.36 -20.82
CA LEU A 35 -30.88 -3.93 -22.14
C LEU A 35 -31.32 -4.88 -23.24
N THR A 36 -31.32 -6.19 -22.99
CA THR A 36 -31.84 -7.21 -23.93
C THR A 36 -33.30 -7.02 -24.20
N PHE A 37 -34.11 -6.66 -23.19
CA PHE A 37 -35.55 -6.40 -23.37
C PHE A 37 -35.82 -5.13 -24.21
N PHE A 38 -35.03 -4.07 -23.96
CA PHE A 38 -35.15 -2.80 -24.68
C PHE A 38 -34.73 -2.92 -26.15
N VAL A 39 -33.67 -3.70 -26.45
CA VAL A 39 -33.23 -3.97 -27.82
C VAL A 39 -34.23 -4.83 -28.57
N MET A 40 -34.91 -5.78 -27.93
CA MET A 40 -35.93 -6.64 -28.57
C MET A 40 -37.15 -5.84 -28.99
N VAL A 41 -37.53 -4.80 -28.22
CA VAL A 41 -38.67 -3.94 -28.54
C VAL A 41 -38.37 -2.94 -29.68
N PHE A 42 -37.12 -2.42 -29.74
CA PHE A 42 -36.72 -1.41 -30.74
C PHE A 42 -36.25 -2.00 -32.07
N ALA A 43 -35.70 -3.21 -32.08
CA ALA A 43 -35.22 -3.86 -33.29
C ALA A 43 -36.34 -4.38 -34.21
N GLY A 44 -37.57 -4.48 -33.68
CA GLY A 44 -38.76 -4.76 -34.50
C GLY A 44 -39.09 -3.72 -35.57
N GLN A 45 -38.40 -2.58 -35.58
CA GLN A 45 -38.60 -1.51 -36.56
C GLN A 45 -37.55 -1.43 -37.66
N ASN A 46 -36.51 -2.27 -37.65
CA ASN A 46 -35.45 -2.25 -38.68
C ASN A 46 -35.04 -3.70 -39.05
N PRO A 47 -35.56 -4.25 -40.16
CA PRO A 47 -35.39 -5.66 -40.52
C PRO A 47 -33.96 -6.09 -40.89
N ASN A 48 -33.01 -5.14 -40.95
CA ASN A 48 -31.62 -5.41 -41.36
C ASN A 48 -30.65 -5.47 -40.19
N VAL A 49 -31.10 -5.37 -38.94
CA VAL A 49 -30.22 -5.37 -37.76
C VAL A 49 -30.61 -6.50 -36.81
N ASP A 50 -29.76 -7.47 -36.66
CA ASP A 50 -29.96 -8.56 -35.69
C ASP A 50 -29.79 -8.02 -34.24
N PRO A 51 -30.89 -8.02 -33.45
CA PRO A 51 -30.88 -7.52 -32.06
C PRO A 51 -29.84 -8.21 -31.19
N ASN A 52 -29.56 -9.48 -31.46
CA ASN A 52 -28.58 -10.28 -30.69
C ASN A 52 -27.15 -9.81 -30.96
N GLN A 53 -26.85 -9.36 -32.18
CA GLN A 53 -25.52 -8.83 -32.52
C GLN A 53 -25.28 -7.46 -31.85
N ILE A 54 -26.28 -6.60 -31.76
CA ILE A 54 -26.15 -5.31 -31.07
C ILE A 54 -26.00 -5.51 -29.55
N ALA A 55 -26.78 -6.43 -28.98
CA ALA A 55 -26.66 -6.77 -27.55
C ALA A 55 -25.30 -7.36 -27.22
N ALA A 56 -24.81 -8.30 -28.03
CA ALA A 56 -23.50 -8.92 -27.87
C ALA A 56 -22.37 -7.89 -28.00
N LYS A 57 -22.43 -6.99 -29.00
CA LYS A 57 -21.44 -5.92 -29.17
C LYS A 57 -21.41 -4.95 -27.99
N LYS A 58 -22.55 -4.49 -27.51
CA LYS A 58 -22.64 -3.61 -26.33
C LYS A 58 -22.15 -4.29 -25.05
N GLN A 59 -22.42 -5.57 -24.88
CA GLN A 59 -21.91 -6.35 -23.76
C GLN A 59 -20.40 -6.50 -23.83
N GLN A 60 -19.85 -6.75 -25.01
CA GLN A 60 -18.42 -6.84 -25.24
C GLN A 60 -17.73 -5.49 -24.99
N GLU A 61 -18.29 -4.37 -25.49
CA GLU A 61 -17.77 -3.01 -25.23
C GLU A 61 -17.82 -2.66 -23.73
N ALA A 62 -18.89 -3.00 -23.03
CA ALA A 62 -19.01 -2.79 -21.59
C ALA A 62 -17.99 -3.62 -20.80
N TYR A 63 -17.75 -4.86 -21.20
CA TYR A 63 -16.76 -5.73 -20.61
C TYR A 63 -15.32 -5.23 -20.86
N GLN A 64 -15.02 -4.76 -22.06
CA GLN A 64 -13.72 -4.16 -22.36
C GLN A 64 -13.46 -2.90 -21.52
N LYS A 65 -14.44 -2.00 -21.41
CA LYS A 65 -14.33 -0.82 -20.54
C LYS A 65 -14.13 -1.18 -19.07
N TYR A 66 -14.77 -2.25 -18.59
CA TYR A 66 -14.56 -2.76 -17.24
C TYR A 66 -13.14 -3.26 -17.04
N LEU A 67 -12.59 -4.03 -18.01
CA LEU A 67 -11.20 -4.50 -17.96
C LEU A 67 -10.21 -3.35 -18.01
N GLU A 68 -10.43 -2.36 -18.89
CA GLU A 68 -9.60 -1.16 -18.99
C GLU A 68 -9.60 -0.36 -17.68
N ALA A 69 -10.78 -0.19 -17.05
CA ALA A 69 -10.89 0.48 -15.76
C ALA A 69 -10.17 -0.28 -14.65
N GLN A 70 -10.28 -1.62 -14.62
CA GLN A 70 -9.52 -2.43 -13.67
C GLN A 70 -8.01 -2.33 -13.89
N GLN A 71 -7.56 -2.38 -15.15
CA GLN A 71 -6.15 -2.23 -15.49
C GLN A 71 -5.62 -0.84 -15.12
N ALA A 72 -6.41 0.21 -15.33
CA ALA A 72 -6.04 1.57 -14.93
C ALA A 72 -5.86 1.69 -13.41
N VAL A 73 -6.81 1.17 -12.62
CA VAL A 73 -6.70 1.15 -11.15
C VAL A 73 -5.48 0.34 -10.69
N GLN A 74 -5.23 -0.82 -11.31
CA GLN A 74 -4.04 -1.62 -10.99
C GLN A 74 -2.75 -0.92 -11.41
N ALA A 75 -2.72 -0.25 -12.56
CA ALA A 75 -1.56 0.50 -13.03
C ALA A 75 -1.25 1.69 -12.12
N GLU A 76 -2.27 2.42 -11.65
CA GLU A 76 -2.12 3.51 -10.68
C GLU A 76 -1.61 2.98 -9.33
N ALA A 77 -2.17 1.88 -8.84
CA ALA A 77 -1.68 1.21 -7.64
C ALA A 77 -0.21 0.78 -7.80
N ARG A 78 0.13 0.11 -8.92
CA ARG A 78 1.52 -0.30 -9.22
C ARG A 78 2.48 0.87 -9.29
N ALA A 79 2.10 1.99 -9.93
CA ALA A 79 2.92 3.19 -9.98
C ALA A 79 3.16 3.76 -8.58
N LYS A 80 2.15 3.73 -7.72
CA LYS A 80 2.23 4.16 -6.32
C LYS A 80 3.16 3.26 -5.49
N TYR A 81 3.15 1.94 -5.74
CA TYR A 81 3.96 0.96 -4.99
C TYR A 81 5.38 0.76 -5.53
N ARG A 82 5.63 1.09 -6.82
CA ARG A 82 6.96 1.05 -7.42
C ARG A 82 7.85 2.25 -7.09
N ALA A 83 7.37 3.20 -6.30
CA ALA A 83 8.12 4.42 -6.00
C ALA A 83 9.49 4.17 -5.33
N LEU A 84 9.70 3.00 -4.70
CA LEU A 84 11.00 2.61 -4.15
C LEU A 84 11.94 1.97 -5.18
N ASP A 85 11.45 1.48 -6.32
CA ASP A 85 12.30 0.86 -7.35
C ASP A 85 13.32 1.86 -7.94
N GLY A 86 12.96 3.13 -8.03
CA GLY A 86 13.84 4.20 -8.45
C GLY A 86 14.97 4.55 -7.48
N TYR A 87 15.00 3.95 -6.29
CA TYR A 87 15.97 4.23 -5.23
C TYR A 87 16.77 2.99 -4.78
N ALA A 88 16.71 1.90 -5.54
CA ALA A 88 17.42 0.67 -5.23
C ALA A 88 18.95 0.88 -5.19
N ASP A 89 19.47 1.81 -5.97
CA ASP A 89 20.88 2.22 -6.00
C ASP A 89 21.35 2.90 -4.68
N LYS A 90 20.42 3.38 -3.88
CA LYS A 90 20.69 3.97 -2.55
C LYS A 90 20.90 2.93 -1.46
N VAL A 91 20.47 1.69 -1.67
CA VAL A 91 20.66 0.58 -0.73
C VAL A 91 22.08 0.05 -0.89
N THR A 92 23.01 0.67 -0.19
CA THR A 92 24.45 0.35 -0.26
C THR A 92 25.03 0.26 1.14
N ALA A 93 26.16 -0.45 1.28
CA ALA A 93 26.93 -0.44 2.51
C ALA A 93 27.33 0.99 2.89
N PHE A 94 27.40 1.26 4.20
CA PHE A 94 27.79 2.54 4.75
C PHE A 94 28.66 2.36 6.01
N ASN A 95 29.40 3.39 6.37
CA ASN A 95 30.21 3.33 7.58
C ASN A 95 29.34 3.61 8.81
N ALA A 96 29.28 2.68 9.75
CA ALA A 96 28.48 2.80 10.97
C ALA A 96 28.86 4.03 11.81
N SER A 97 30.14 4.41 11.83
CA SER A 97 30.63 5.57 12.59
C SER A 97 30.18 6.92 12.03
N ASP A 98 29.67 6.95 10.79
CA ASP A 98 29.18 8.20 10.17
C ASP A 98 27.75 8.56 10.61
N ILE A 99 27.04 7.61 11.26
CA ILE A 99 25.68 7.83 11.75
C ILE A 99 25.72 8.02 13.27
N THR A 100 25.99 9.25 13.69
CA THR A 100 26.02 9.66 15.10
C THR A 100 24.76 10.39 15.54
N GLU A 101 23.96 10.87 14.60
CA GLU A 101 22.71 11.56 14.83
C GLU A 101 21.65 11.17 13.79
N LEU A 102 20.38 11.40 14.13
CA LEU A 102 19.28 11.16 13.21
C LEU A 102 19.35 12.17 12.06
N SER A 103 19.41 11.68 10.84
CA SER A 103 19.28 12.52 9.64
C SER A 103 18.22 12.00 8.70
N VAL A 104 17.57 12.92 7.99
CA VAL A 104 16.54 12.60 7.00
C VAL A 104 16.80 13.40 5.74
N GLU A 105 17.18 12.69 4.68
CA GLU A 105 17.30 13.23 3.33
C GLU A 105 15.95 13.09 2.60
N VAL A 106 15.48 14.17 1.97
CA VAL A 106 14.26 14.15 1.16
C VAL A 106 14.65 13.71 -0.25
N LEU A 107 14.29 12.48 -0.63
CA LEU A 107 14.53 11.95 -1.97
C LEU A 107 13.44 12.40 -2.95
N LYS A 108 12.22 12.56 -2.44
CA LYS A 108 11.07 13.11 -3.16
C LYS A 108 10.17 13.83 -2.17
N GLU A 109 9.78 15.05 -2.50
CA GLU A 109 8.79 15.79 -1.72
C GLU A 109 7.41 15.15 -1.85
N GLY A 110 6.67 15.11 -0.72
CA GLY A 110 5.25 14.75 -0.69
C GLY A 110 4.38 15.99 -0.70
N ASP A 111 3.22 15.88 -1.30
CA ASP A 111 2.21 16.96 -1.41
C ASP A 111 0.95 16.69 -0.55
N GLY A 112 0.85 15.48 0.01
CA GLY A 112 -0.28 15.07 0.83
C GLY A 112 -0.26 15.58 2.28
N ALA A 113 -1.05 14.93 3.15
CA ALA A 113 -1.15 15.26 4.56
C ALA A 113 0.21 15.15 5.27
N SER A 114 0.49 16.10 6.17
CA SER A 114 1.71 16.07 7.01
C SER A 114 1.51 15.16 8.21
N VAL A 115 2.56 14.42 8.56
CA VAL A 115 2.62 13.54 9.73
C VAL A 115 2.66 14.38 11.02
N LYS A 116 1.69 14.17 11.91
CA LYS A 116 1.66 14.73 13.26
C LYS A 116 2.03 13.67 14.30
N GLU A 117 2.26 14.10 15.51
CA GLU A 117 2.49 13.19 16.65
C GLU A 117 1.30 12.23 16.82
N GLY A 118 1.59 10.95 17.04
CA GLY A 118 0.58 9.90 17.16
C GLY A 118 -0.13 9.52 15.87
N ALA A 119 0.30 10.04 14.71
CA ALA A 119 -0.29 9.69 13.42
C ALA A 119 -0.12 8.19 13.11
N THR A 120 -1.09 7.66 12.39
CA THR A 120 -0.97 6.37 11.74
C THR A 120 -0.60 6.60 10.28
N ILE A 121 0.47 5.97 9.81
CA ILE A 121 0.91 6.05 8.42
C ILE A 121 0.79 4.70 7.73
N SER A 122 0.49 4.73 6.44
CA SER A 122 0.71 3.61 5.53
C SER A 122 1.98 3.89 4.74
N ALA A 123 2.96 2.99 4.78
CA ALA A 123 4.26 3.23 4.18
C ALA A 123 4.83 2.00 3.48
N ASN A 124 5.54 2.23 2.37
CA ASN A 124 6.48 1.29 1.81
C ASN A 124 7.87 1.62 2.34
N TYR A 125 8.67 0.62 2.64
CA TYR A 125 10.02 0.84 3.14
C TYR A 125 10.97 -0.31 2.77
N THR A 126 12.26 -0.01 2.85
CA THR A 126 13.36 -0.97 2.87
C THR A 126 14.35 -0.51 3.93
N GLY A 127 14.65 -1.38 4.88
CA GLY A 127 15.62 -1.15 5.95
C GLY A 127 16.85 -2.04 5.79
N TRP A 128 18.07 -1.48 6.01
CA TRP A 128 19.32 -2.22 5.89
C TRP A 128 20.35 -1.79 6.93
N THR A 129 21.28 -2.69 7.17
CA THR A 129 22.43 -2.58 8.09
C THR A 129 23.67 -1.99 7.40
N PRO A 130 24.73 -1.61 8.13
CA PRO A 130 25.94 -1.01 7.57
C PRO A 130 26.63 -1.81 6.47
N ASP A 131 26.54 -3.13 6.50
CA ASP A 131 27.07 -4.02 5.46
C ASP A 131 26.24 -4.06 4.17
N GLY A 132 25.11 -3.34 4.13
CA GLY A 132 24.20 -3.31 3.00
C GLY A 132 23.16 -4.44 3.00
N LYS A 133 23.13 -5.27 4.06
CA LYS A 133 22.15 -6.35 4.19
C LYS A 133 20.76 -5.78 4.50
N ILE A 134 19.78 -6.06 3.65
CA ILE A 134 18.38 -5.74 3.90
C ILE A 134 17.88 -6.71 4.97
N PHE A 135 17.37 -6.17 6.08
CA PHE A 135 16.78 -6.96 7.16
C PHE A 135 15.25 -6.95 7.13
N ASP A 136 14.65 -5.94 6.53
CA ASP A 136 13.19 -5.83 6.43
C ASP A 136 12.78 -4.94 5.24
N SER A 137 11.70 -5.30 4.56
CA SER A 137 11.17 -4.56 3.43
C SER A 137 9.71 -4.90 3.18
N THR A 138 8.92 -3.91 2.77
CA THR A 138 7.57 -4.13 2.22
C THR A 138 7.58 -4.68 0.80
N LYS A 139 8.75 -4.78 0.16
CA LYS A 139 8.95 -5.33 -1.17
C LYS A 139 9.45 -6.77 -1.07
N SER A 140 8.69 -7.72 -1.58
CA SER A 140 9.14 -9.10 -1.82
C SER A 140 9.64 -9.26 -3.26
N GLU A 141 10.61 -10.15 -3.51
CA GLU A 141 11.08 -10.46 -4.86
C GLU A 141 9.91 -10.95 -5.72
N GLY A 142 9.67 -10.27 -6.85
CA GLY A 142 8.64 -10.66 -7.83
C GLY A 142 7.22 -10.22 -7.50
N GLU A 143 6.99 -9.56 -6.36
CA GLU A 143 5.67 -9.05 -5.96
C GLU A 143 5.63 -7.53 -5.92
N ASP A 144 4.44 -6.97 -6.14
CA ASP A 144 4.19 -5.54 -5.90
C ASP A 144 4.26 -5.29 -4.38
N ALA A 145 4.98 -4.23 -3.95
CA ALA A 145 5.05 -3.86 -2.54
C ALA A 145 3.64 -3.60 -1.96
N SER A 146 3.37 -4.17 -0.80
CA SER A 146 2.14 -3.90 -0.04
C SER A 146 2.48 -2.99 1.13
N PRO A 147 1.95 -1.76 1.20
CA PRO A 147 2.27 -0.84 2.28
C PRO A 147 1.89 -1.42 3.64
N ALA A 148 2.79 -1.31 4.59
CA ALA A 148 2.52 -1.65 5.98
C ALA A 148 2.00 -0.42 6.74
N THR A 149 1.18 -0.67 7.77
CA THR A 149 0.58 0.39 8.59
C THR A 149 1.28 0.49 9.94
N PHE A 150 1.70 1.69 10.30
CA PHE A 150 2.42 1.98 11.53
C PHE A 150 1.75 3.14 12.29
N THR A 151 1.58 2.98 13.60
CA THR A 151 1.26 4.11 14.49
C THR A 151 2.57 4.67 15.02
N LEU A 152 2.84 5.95 14.79
CA LEU A 152 4.08 6.62 15.16
C LEU A 152 4.07 7.01 16.64
N GLU A 153 4.17 6.00 17.49
CA GLU A 153 4.31 6.10 18.94
C GLU A 153 5.59 5.36 19.37
N LYS A 154 6.40 5.95 20.23
CA LYS A 154 7.68 5.37 20.72
C LYS A 154 7.54 3.98 21.34
N SER A 155 6.35 3.63 21.85
CA SER A 155 6.04 2.31 22.40
C SER A 155 5.76 1.24 21.35
N LYS A 156 5.61 1.61 20.08
CA LYS A 156 5.19 0.71 18.99
C LYS A 156 6.19 0.58 17.87
N ILE A 157 7.07 1.57 17.70
CA ILE A 157 8.05 1.60 16.64
C ILE A 157 9.33 2.31 17.13
N ILE A 158 10.47 2.10 16.48
CA ILE A 158 11.73 2.75 16.82
C ILE A 158 11.60 4.28 16.82
N GLU A 159 12.26 4.93 17.78
CA GLU A 159 12.15 6.39 17.99
C GLU A 159 12.62 7.18 16.76
N GLY A 160 13.60 6.65 16.03
CA GLY A 160 14.08 7.24 14.78
C GLY A 160 13.00 7.43 13.71
N TRP A 161 12.00 6.54 13.63
CA TRP A 161 10.86 6.71 12.74
C TRP A 161 9.89 7.77 13.27
N VAL A 162 9.57 7.74 14.56
CA VAL A 162 8.66 8.71 15.19
C VAL A 162 9.17 10.14 14.98
N THR A 163 10.46 10.34 15.24
CA THR A 163 11.10 11.67 15.13
C THR A 163 11.41 12.05 13.68
N GLY A 164 11.96 11.11 12.91
CA GLY A 164 12.42 11.37 11.53
C GLY A 164 11.28 11.61 10.54
N LEU A 165 10.13 10.96 10.74
CA LEU A 165 8.97 11.12 9.87
C LEU A 165 8.03 12.26 10.32
N ALA A 166 8.20 12.81 11.51
CA ALA A 166 7.41 13.96 11.98
C ALA A 166 7.54 15.14 11.01
N GLY A 167 6.41 15.75 10.64
CA GLY A 167 6.33 16.84 9.68
C GLY A 167 6.47 16.43 8.20
N ARG A 168 6.84 15.19 7.90
CA ARG A 168 6.92 14.68 6.52
C ARG A 168 5.53 14.51 5.93
N ARG A 169 5.44 14.44 4.59
CA ARG A 169 4.15 14.43 3.89
C ARG A 169 3.91 13.12 3.15
N ALA A 170 2.64 12.72 3.07
CA ALA A 170 2.22 11.64 2.19
C ALA A 170 2.57 11.93 0.72
N GLY A 171 2.92 10.89 -0.03
CA GLY A 171 3.46 10.96 -1.39
C GLY A 171 4.98 11.16 -1.45
N GLY A 172 5.63 11.52 -0.33
CA GLY A 172 7.07 11.74 -0.23
C GLY A 172 7.87 10.45 -0.04
N VAL A 173 9.16 10.52 -0.39
CA VAL A 173 10.16 9.46 -0.17
C VAL A 173 11.32 10.05 0.60
N TYR A 174 11.72 9.38 1.66
CA TYR A 174 12.69 9.86 2.65
C TYR A 174 13.74 8.78 2.92
N LEU A 175 15.01 9.18 2.92
CA LEU A 175 16.11 8.35 3.40
C LEU A 175 16.43 8.75 4.85
N LEU A 176 16.18 7.84 5.78
CA LEU A 176 16.48 8.00 7.18
C LEU A 176 17.81 7.32 7.49
N SER A 177 18.72 8.02 8.17
CA SER A 177 19.90 7.44 8.82
C SER A 177 19.69 7.58 10.32
N ILE A 178 19.60 6.44 11.01
CA ILE A 178 19.14 6.34 12.39
C ILE A 178 20.29 5.76 13.24
N PRO A 179 20.81 6.50 14.23
CA PRO A 179 21.79 5.95 15.15
C PRO A 179 21.17 4.87 16.02
N SER A 180 22.00 3.96 16.55
CA SER A 180 21.52 2.76 17.24
C SER A 180 20.65 3.05 18.46
N ASP A 181 20.90 4.15 19.19
CA ASP A 181 20.14 4.57 20.38
C ASP A 181 18.70 5.00 20.06
N LEU A 182 18.43 5.43 18.83
CA LEU A 182 17.10 5.72 18.31
C LEU A 182 16.49 4.55 17.50
N ALA A 183 17.19 3.41 17.45
CA ALA A 183 16.78 2.16 16.83
C ALA A 183 16.61 1.05 17.87
N TYR A 184 17.45 0.00 17.80
CA TYR A 184 17.38 -1.15 18.71
C TYR A 184 18.45 -1.15 19.82
N GLY A 185 19.30 -0.11 19.88
CA GLY A 185 20.26 0.12 20.97
C GLY A 185 21.23 -1.03 21.23
N THR A 186 21.49 -1.26 22.52
CA THR A 186 22.40 -2.32 23.01
C THR A 186 21.83 -3.72 22.87
N ASP A 187 20.53 -3.86 22.67
CA ASP A 187 19.88 -5.17 22.60
C ASP A 187 19.91 -5.74 21.17
N GLY A 188 19.93 -4.88 20.15
CA GLY A 188 19.77 -5.29 18.76
C GLY A 188 18.37 -5.84 18.48
N SER A 189 18.19 -6.57 17.37
CA SER A 189 16.92 -7.22 17.03
C SER A 189 17.15 -8.48 16.22
N GLY A 190 16.77 -9.63 16.77
CA GLY A 190 16.96 -10.94 16.15
C GLY A 190 18.40 -11.24 15.80
N GLU A 191 18.60 -12.02 14.72
CA GLU A 191 19.92 -12.36 14.20
C GLU A 191 20.44 -11.33 13.18
N ASP A 192 19.54 -10.49 12.65
CA ASP A 192 19.82 -9.59 11.54
C ASP A 192 20.34 -8.22 11.97
N ILE A 193 20.03 -7.78 13.19
CA ILE A 193 20.43 -6.47 13.70
C ILE A 193 21.24 -6.64 15.00
N PRO A 194 22.58 -6.68 14.92
CA PRO A 194 23.43 -6.75 16.09
C PRO A 194 23.25 -5.55 17.04
N ALA A 195 23.73 -5.70 18.28
CA ALA A 195 23.78 -4.62 19.26
C ALA A 195 24.54 -3.39 18.72
N ASN A 196 24.10 -2.21 19.08
CA ASN A 196 24.72 -0.93 18.71
C ASN A 196 24.82 -0.69 17.19
N THR A 197 23.91 -1.26 16.40
CA THR A 197 23.92 -1.14 14.94
C THR A 197 23.06 0.04 14.50
N PRO A 198 23.63 1.08 13.84
CA PRO A 198 22.84 2.12 13.19
C PRO A 198 22.17 1.56 11.95
N LEU A 199 21.03 2.16 11.57
CA LEU A 199 20.20 1.66 10.48
C LEU A 199 19.95 2.74 9.44
N ARG A 200 19.75 2.30 8.20
CA ARG A 200 19.17 3.15 7.15
C ARG A 200 17.85 2.60 6.67
N PHE A 201 16.96 3.52 6.31
CA PHE A 201 15.67 3.21 5.70
C PHE A 201 15.39 4.14 4.55
N ILE A 202 14.92 3.61 3.45
CA ILE A 202 14.17 4.39 2.47
C ILE A 202 12.69 4.14 2.76
N THR A 203 11.94 5.21 3.01
CA THR A 203 10.53 5.14 3.39
C THR A 203 9.70 6.04 2.48
N GLN A 204 8.73 5.46 1.78
CA GLN A 204 7.68 6.18 1.09
C GLN A 204 6.46 6.25 2.00
N ILE A 205 6.02 7.45 2.36
CA ILE A 205 4.75 7.63 3.05
C ILE A 205 3.64 7.61 2.00
N VAL A 206 2.79 6.58 2.03
CA VAL A 206 1.68 6.42 1.08
C VAL A 206 0.46 7.20 1.53
N GLU A 207 0.13 7.10 2.84
CA GLU A 207 -1.03 7.73 3.45
C GLU A 207 -0.73 8.15 4.88
N VAL A 208 -1.39 9.20 5.36
CA VAL A 208 -1.30 9.70 6.73
C VAL A 208 -2.70 9.89 7.28
N THR A 209 -2.98 9.26 8.43
CA THR A 209 -4.16 9.49 9.26
C THR A 209 -3.70 10.10 10.58
N ASN A 210 -4.00 11.38 10.75
CA ASN A 210 -3.70 12.08 11.99
C ASN A 210 -4.80 11.84 13.04
N PRO A 211 -4.47 11.87 14.35
CA PRO A 211 -5.43 11.74 15.44
C PRO A 211 -6.45 12.87 15.47
#